data_62e78ddda92219ce9f2e0322056e2ff3
#
_entry.id   62e78ddda92219ce9f2e0322056e2ff3
#
_cell.length_a   1.000
_cell.length_b   1.000
_cell.length_c   1.000
_cell.angle_alpha   90.00
_cell.angle_beta   90.00
_cell.angle_gamma   90.00
#
_symmetry.space_group_name_H-M   'P 1'
#
loop_
_entity.id
_entity.type
_entity.pdbx_description
1 polymer ?
#
loop_
_entity_poly.entity_id
_entity_poly.type
_entity_poly.pdbx_seq_one_letter_code
_entity_poly.pdbx_strand_id
1 'polypeptide(L)'
;MSPPASGRKKTAKKATRKTAKKAAPRTRPSRSDIADQLRFDIDSAWERRTMLTVDEVEGSTRPTVERVIDGIEKGEFRVAEPDGKGGWQVNEWLKKAVLLYFRTQDMELVDADPAPFWDKIPARFADFDESAFRKLGARVVPGAIVRRGAHIGKDVVLMPSFVNIGAHVGAGTMVDTWATVGSCAQVGKHCHLSGGAGIGGVLEPLQATPTIVEDHCFIGARSEVVEGVVVGHHSVIGMGVFLGQSTRIYNRATGEVTYGAVPPYSVVVSGQLPAADGSHSLYCAVIVKQVDARTRAKTSVNDLLRGLAQ
;
A
#
# COMPACT_ATOMS: atom_id res chain seq x y z
N MET A 1 74.62 -70.31 -24.44
CA MET A 1 74.74 -69.42 -25.61
C MET A 1 73.36 -68.80 -25.82
N SER A 2 73.18 -67.56 -25.39
CA SER A 2 71.89 -66.84 -25.58
C SER A 2 72.24 -65.54 -26.31
N PRO A 3 71.43 -65.11 -27.33
CA PRO A 3 71.63 -63.85 -28.01
C PRO A 3 70.81 -62.75 -27.39
N PRO A 4 71.11 -61.42 -27.65
CA PRO A 4 70.69 -60.33 -26.83
C PRO A 4 69.36 -59.71 -27.25
N ALA A 5 68.68 -59.11 -26.28
CA ALA A 5 67.42 -58.40 -26.44
C ALA A 5 67.57 -57.03 -27.11
N SER A 6 66.69 -56.75 -28.13
CA SER A 6 66.59 -55.44 -28.79
C SER A 6 65.66 -54.45 -28.04
N GLY A 7 66.21 -53.26 -27.76
CA GLY A 7 65.45 -52.22 -27.11
C GLY A 7 64.43 -51.54 -28.02
N ARG A 8 63.19 -51.43 -27.55
CA ARG A 8 62.14 -50.56 -28.14
C ARG A 8 62.04 -49.25 -27.37
N LYS A 9 62.37 -48.10 -28.00
CA LYS A 9 62.13 -46.75 -27.50
C LYS A 9 60.66 -46.52 -27.55
N LYS A 10 60.04 -46.21 -26.37
CA LYS A 10 58.68 -45.69 -26.23
C LYS A 10 58.71 -44.15 -26.31
N THR A 11 58.14 -43.62 -27.38
CA THR A 11 57.85 -42.18 -27.53
C THR A 11 56.67 -41.78 -26.66
N ALA A 12 56.89 -40.93 -25.65
CA ALA A 12 55.87 -40.38 -24.82
C ALA A 12 55.10 -39.26 -25.54
N LYS A 13 53.79 -39.45 -25.81
CA LYS A 13 52.88 -38.40 -26.26
C LYS A 13 52.55 -37.49 -25.09
N LYS A 14 52.93 -36.22 -25.20
CA LYS A 14 52.60 -35.11 -24.30
C LYS A 14 51.10 -34.80 -24.42
N ALA A 15 50.30 -35.16 -23.43
CA ALA A 15 48.89 -34.80 -23.35
C ALA A 15 48.76 -33.33 -22.86
N THR A 16 48.26 -32.47 -23.74
CA THR A 16 47.91 -31.08 -23.39
C THR A 16 46.66 -31.06 -22.53
N ARG A 17 46.85 -30.71 -21.26
CA ARG A 17 45.80 -30.52 -20.28
C ARG A 17 45.09 -29.19 -20.56
N LYS A 18 43.89 -29.25 -21.18
CA LYS A 18 43.00 -28.09 -21.32
C LYS A 18 42.53 -27.66 -19.92
N THR A 19 42.99 -26.54 -19.44
CA THR A 19 42.50 -25.88 -18.23
C THR A 19 41.08 -25.42 -18.47
N ALA A 20 40.10 -26.07 -17.84
CA ALA A 20 38.73 -25.59 -17.81
C ALA A 20 38.69 -24.26 -17.02
N LYS A 21 38.30 -23.19 -17.68
CA LYS A 21 38.02 -21.91 -17.05
C LYS A 21 36.90 -22.13 -16.00
N LYS A 22 37.21 -21.98 -14.72
CA LYS A 22 36.25 -21.97 -13.64
C LYS A 22 35.24 -20.80 -13.94
N ALA A 23 33.98 -21.13 -14.16
CA ALA A 23 32.93 -20.14 -14.25
C ALA A 23 32.89 -19.32 -12.96
N ALA A 24 32.89 -18.01 -13.07
CA ALA A 24 32.74 -17.11 -11.92
C ALA A 24 31.45 -17.45 -11.16
N PRO A 25 31.43 -17.36 -9.85
CA PRO A 25 30.23 -17.62 -9.06
C PRO A 25 29.16 -16.61 -9.50
N ARG A 26 27.97 -17.08 -9.90
CA ARG A 26 26.81 -16.23 -10.17
C ARG A 26 26.48 -15.51 -8.86
N THR A 27 26.70 -14.21 -8.82
CA THR A 27 26.25 -13.34 -7.73
C THR A 27 24.72 -13.44 -7.64
N ARG A 28 24.19 -13.62 -6.43
CA ARG A 28 22.74 -13.55 -6.22
C ARG A 28 22.25 -12.19 -6.69
N PRO A 29 21.11 -12.10 -7.42
CA PRO A 29 20.57 -10.82 -7.87
C PRO A 29 20.29 -9.94 -6.65
N SER A 30 20.54 -8.64 -6.80
CA SER A 30 20.22 -7.65 -5.77
C SER A 30 18.70 -7.51 -5.61
N ARG A 31 18.24 -6.86 -4.53
CA ARG A 31 16.82 -6.59 -4.32
C ARG A 31 16.24 -5.69 -5.44
N SER A 32 17.02 -4.74 -5.94
CA SER A 32 16.66 -3.90 -7.09
C SER A 32 16.50 -4.71 -8.37
N ASP A 33 17.45 -5.62 -8.68
CA ASP A 33 17.38 -6.44 -9.88
C ASP A 33 16.12 -7.34 -9.88
N ILE A 34 15.72 -7.86 -8.71
CA ILE A 34 14.50 -8.65 -8.57
C ILE A 34 13.25 -7.78 -8.80
N ALA A 35 13.23 -6.57 -8.24
CA ALA A 35 12.10 -5.65 -8.41
C ALA A 35 11.94 -5.23 -9.87
N ASP A 36 13.04 -4.91 -10.56
CA ASP A 36 13.05 -4.51 -11.96
C ASP A 36 12.58 -5.66 -12.87
N GLN A 37 13.00 -6.90 -12.59
CA GLN A 37 12.52 -8.07 -13.32
C GLN A 37 11.02 -8.31 -13.10
N LEU A 38 10.54 -8.25 -11.85
CA LEU A 38 9.12 -8.40 -11.54
C LEU A 38 8.27 -7.31 -12.22
N ARG A 39 8.75 -6.07 -12.21
CA ARG A 39 8.09 -4.97 -12.91
C ARG A 39 7.97 -5.24 -14.40
N PHE A 40 9.05 -5.65 -15.06
CA PHE A 40 9.04 -5.99 -16.48
C PHE A 40 8.04 -7.11 -16.79
N ASP A 41 8.03 -8.17 -15.98
CA ASP A 41 7.12 -9.30 -16.17
C ASP A 41 5.65 -8.90 -15.97
N ILE A 42 5.34 -8.07 -14.96
CA ILE A 42 3.99 -7.54 -14.74
C ILE A 42 3.55 -6.63 -15.88
N ASP A 43 4.41 -5.69 -16.31
CA ASP A 43 4.09 -4.79 -17.42
C ASP A 43 3.83 -5.59 -18.71
N SER A 44 4.67 -6.59 -19.02
CA SER A 44 4.49 -7.48 -20.16
C SER A 44 3.18 -8.28 -20.09
N ALA A 45 2.85 -8.84 -18.93
CA ALA A 45 1.59 -9.57 -18.73
C ALA A 45 0.38 -8.63 -18.85
N TRP A 46 0.50 -7.41 -18.35
CA TRP A 46 -0.56 -6.40 -18.44
C TRP A 46 -0.88 -6.01 -19.87
N GLU A 47 0.13 -5.76 -20.70
CA GLU A 47 -0.09 -5.43 -22.12
C GLU A 47 -0.78 -6.57 -22.89
N ARG A 48 -0.51 -7.81 -22.50
CA ARG A 48 -1.08 -9.02 -23.12
C ARG A 48 -2.30 -9.58 -22.38
N ARG A 49 -2.81 -8.91 -21.36
CA ARG A 49 -3.82 -9.43 -20.41
C ARG A 49 -5.11 -10.00 -21.01
N THR A 50 -5.46 -9.55 -22.23
CA THR A 50 -6.64 -10.07 -22.94
C THR A 50 -6.36 -11.28 -23.81
N MET A 51 -5.08 -11.59 -24.05
CA MET A 51 -4.58 -12.64 -24.93
C MET A 51 -3.82 -13.74 -24.19
N LEU A 52 -3.69 -13.65 -22.86
CA LEU A 52 -3.02 -14.66 -22.06
C LEU A 52 -3.74 -16.00 -22.17
N THR A 53 -3.00 -17.04 -22.53
CA THR A 53 -3.49 -18.42 -22.51
C THR A 53 -3.53 -18.97 -21.08
N VAL A 54 -4.27 -20.05 -20.87
CA VAL A 54 -4.32 -20.73 -19.55
C VAL A 54 -2.92 -21.17 -19.11
N ASP A 55 -2.14 -21.76 -20.03
CA ASP A 55 -0.78 -22.22 -19.74
C ASP A 55 0.16 -21.06 -19.35
N GLU A 56 0.03 -19.91 -19.99
CA GLU A 56 0.80 -18.69 -19.63
C GLU A 56 0.36 -18.14 -18.26
N VAL A 57 -0.93 -18.20 -17.97
CA VAL A 57 -1.45 -17.78 -16.67
C VAL A 57 -0.89 -18.67 -15.57
N GLU A 58 -1.04 -19.97 -15.68
CA GLU A 58 -0.61 -20.92 -14.65
C GLU A 58 0.93 -21.06 -14.55
N GLY A 59 1.61 -21.07 -15.71
CA GLY A 59 3.05 -21.35 -15.75
C GLY A 59 3.93 -20.16 -15.36
N SER A 60 3.47 -18.93 -15.57
CA SER A 60 4.31 -17.73 -15.35
C SER A 60 3.59 -16.55 -14.73
N THR A 61 2.42 -16.17 -15.23
CA THR A 61 1.77 -14.92 -14.81
C THR A 61 1.28 -14.99 -13.38
N ARG A 62 0.54 -16.03 -13.00
CA ARG A 62 0.03 -16.20 -11.62
C ARG A 62 1.16 -16.26 -10.60
N PRO A 63 2.23 -17.07 -10.75
CA PRO A 63 3.34 -17.07 -9.80
C PRO A 63 4.03 -15.71 -9.66
N THR A 64 4.20 -14.97 -10.76
CA THR A 64 4.80 -13.63 -10.73
C THR A 64 3.91 -12.64 -10.00
N VAL A 65 2.62 -12.64 -10.31
CA VAL A 65 1.62 -11.78 -9.65
C VAL A 65 1.58 -12.08 -8.15
N GLU A 66 1.50 -13.35 -7.76
CA GLU A 66 1.49 -13.76 -6.34
C GLU A 66 2.75 -13.30 -5.60
N ARG A 67 3.93 -13.42 -6.23
CA ARG A 67 5.19 -12.92 -5.64
C ARG A 67 5.14 -11.41 -5.39
N VAL A 68 4.51 -10.64 -6.29
CA VAL A 68 4.34 -9.18 -6.13
C VAL A 68 3.33 -8.87 -5.02
N ILE A 69 2.19 -9.55 -4.98
CA ILE A 69 1.17 -9.40 -3.94
C ILE A 69 1.76 -9.71 -2.56
N ASP A 70 2.53 -10.79 -2.44
CA ASP A 70 3.29 -11.12 -1.23
C ASP A 70 4.27 -10.00 -0.83
N GLY A 71 4.94 -9.41 -1.81
CA GLY A 71 5.86 -8.30 -1.59
C GLY A 71 5.16 -7.04 -1.06
N ILE A 72 3.97 -6.72 -1.59
CA ILE A 72 3.14 -5.62 -1.09
C ILE A 72 2.72 -5.92 0.35
N GLU A 73 2.22 -7.11 0.60
CA GLU A 73 1.75 -7.54 1.93
C GLU A 73 2.86 -7.47 2.99
N LYS A 74 4.07 -7.87 2.62
CA LYS A 74 5.26 -7.80 3.51
C LYS A 74 5.85 -6.40 3.62
N GLY A 75 5.37 -5.43 2.83
CA GLY A 75 5.94 -4.07 2.77
C GLY A 75 7.29 -4.00 2.04
N GLU A 76 7.61 -5.02 1.23
CA GLU A 76 8.77 -4.98 0.33
C GLU A 76 8.55 -3.99 -0.82
N PHE A 77 7.30 -3.89 -1.28
CA PHE A 77 6.82 -2.97 -2.29
C PHE A 77 5.69 -2.11 -1.74
N ARG A 78 5.59 -0.87 -2.21
CA ARG A 78 4.55 0.06 -1.80
C ARG A 78 3.93 0.73 -3.03
N VAL A 79 2.59 0.78 -3.11
CA VAL A 79 1.86 1.32 -4.27
C VAL A 79 2.15 2.80 -4.49
N ALA A 80 2.32 3.57 -3.43
CA ALA A 80 2.89 4.90 -3.52
C ALA A 80 3.85 5.14 -2.34
N GLU A 81 4.93 5.83 -2.61
CA GLU A 81 5.98 6.14 -1.63
C GLU A 81 6.45 7.59 -1.77
N PRO A 82 6.96 8.22 -0.69
CA PRO A 82 7.49 9.57 -0.76
C PRO A 82 8.59 9.68 -1.82
N ASP A 83 8.55 10.73 -2.63
CA ASP A 83 9.52 10.97 -3.72
C ASP A 83 10.82 11.65 -3.24
N GLY A 84 10.92 11.93 -1.95
CA GLY A 84 12.04 12.66 -1.35
C GLY A 84 12.07 14.17 -1.65
N LYS A 85 11.08 14.69 -2.37
CA LYS A 85 10.94 16.10 -2.74
C LYS A 85 9.69 16.77 -2.14
N GLY A 86 9.01 16.05 -1.26
CA GLY A 86 7.77 16.49 -0.61
C GLY A 86 6.49 16.05 -1.33
N GLY A 87 6.61 15.23 -2.37
CA GLY A 87 5.52 14.60 -3.09
C GLY A 87 5.51 13.09 -2.94
N TRP A 88 4.72 12.44 -3.78
CA TRP A 88 4.51 11.00 -3.79
C TRP A 88 4.73 10.41 -5.18
N GLN A 89 5.51 9.35 -5.26
CA GLN A 89 5.70 8.55 -6.47
C GLN A 89 4.73 7.37 -6.47
N VAL A 90 3.94 7.23 -7.53
CA VAL A 90 3.03 6.09 -7.73
C VAL A 90 3.75 5.00 -8.51
N ASN A 91 3.73 3.80 -7.96
CA ASN A 91 4.26 2.58 -8.59
C ASN A 91 3.11 1.88 -9.36
N GLU A 92 2.78 2.37 -10.55
CA GLU A 92 1.67 1.89 -11.37
C GLU A 92 1.72 0.38 -11.64
N TRP A 93 2.92 -0.18 -11.80
CA TRP A 93 3.10 -1.61 -12.03
C TRP A 93 2.53 -2.47 -10.90
N LEU A 94 2.52 -1.97 -9.66
CA LEU A 94 1.89 -2.65 -8.52
C LEU A 94 0.37 -2.64 -8.61
N LYS A 95 -0.24 -1.56 -9.12
CA LYS A 95 -1.68 -1.54 -9.41
C LYS A 95 -2.04 -2.51 -10.53
N LYS A 96 -1.20 -2.58 -11.59
CA LYS A 96 -1.34 -3.60 -12.64
C LYS A 96 -1.29 -5.01 -12.06
N ALA A 97 -0.37 -5.28 -11.14
CA ALA A 97 -0.27 -6.57 -10.45
C ALA A 97 -1.55 -6.90 -9.65
N VAL A 98 -2.12 -5.92 -8.93
CA VAL A 98 -3.39 -6.10 -8.22
C VAL A 98 -4.53 -6.43 -9.18
N LEU A 99 -4.64 -5.74 -10.31
CA LEU A 99 -5.67 -6.03 -11.31
C LEU A 99 -5.47 -7.38 -11.99
N LEU A 100 -4.22 -7.76 -12.29
CA LEU A 100 -3.89 -9.09 -12.79
C LEU A 100 -4.21 -10.17 -11.75
N TYR A 101 -4.04 -9.89 -10.45
CA TYR A 101 -4.39 -10.83 -9.40
C TYR A 101 -5.89 -11.19 -9.46
N PHE A 102 -6.78 -10.19 -9.52
CA PHE A 102 -8.22 -10.44 -9.72
C PHE A 102 -8.53 -11.24 -10.99
N ARG A 103 -7.73 -11.07 -12.04
CA ARG A 103 -7.94 -11.75 -13.32
C ARG A 103 -7.44 -13.19 -13.32
N THR A 104 -6.37 -13.48 -12.58
CA THR A 104 -5.71 -14.79 -12.54
C THR A 104 -6.22 -15.71 -11.43
N GLN A 105 -7.06 -15.21 -10.53
CA GLN A 105 -7.68 -16.01 -9.49
C GLN A 105 -9.10 -16.43 -9.90
N ASP A 106 -9.47 -17.64 -9.53
CA ASP A 106 -10.82 -18.14 -9.65
C ASP A 106 -11.68 -17.75 -8.46
N MET A 107 -13.00 -17.88 -8.61
CA MET A 107 -13.93 -17.74 -7.49
C MET A 107 -13.87 -18.97 -6.61
N GLU A 108 -13.71 -18.79 -5.32
CA GLU A 108 -13.62 -19.88 -4.36
C GLU A 108 -14.63 -19.72 -3.22
N LEU A 109 -15.09 -20.86 -2.70
CA LEU A 109 -15.90 -20.90 -1.48
C LEU A 109 -14.97 -20.72 -0.28
N VAL A 110 -15.14 -19.61 0.43
CA VAL A 110 -14.41 -19.32 1.67
C VAL A 110 -15.30 -19.74 2.82
N ASP A 111 -14.92 -20.81 3.52
CA ASP A 111 -15.60 -21.26 4.72
C ASP A 111 -15.30 -20.31 5.88
N ALA A 112 -16.34 -19.72 6.48
CA ALA A 112 -16.22 -18.76 7.56
C ALA A 112 -17.51 -18.72 8.41
N ASP A 113 -17.38 -18.30 9.68
CA ASP A 113 -18.50 -18.13 10.60
C ASP A 113 -18.92 -16.62 10.58
N PRO A 114 -20.22 -16.30 10.51
CA PRO A 114 -21.39 -17.17 10.59
C PRO A 114 -21.90 -17.74 9.26
N ALA A 115 -21.29 -17.39 8.14
CA ALA A 115 -21.71 -17.85 6.82
C ALA A 115 -20.52 -17.92 5.85
N PRO A 116 -20.55 -18.81 4.86
CA PRO A 116 -19.51 -18.87 3.82
C PRO A 116 -19.58 -17.64 2.91
N PHE A 117 -18.43 -17.33 2.30
CA PHE A 117 -18.29 -16.27 1.29
C PHE A 117 -17.88 -16.86 -0.06
N TRP A 118 -18.06 -16.08 -1.13
CA TRP A 118 -17.69 -16.45 -2.48
C TRP A 118 -16.87 -15.31 -3.09
N ASP A 119 -15.54 -15.46 -3.14
CA ASP A 119 -14.64 -14.40 -3.61
C ASP A 119 -13.39 -14.98 -4.26
N LYS A 120 -12.66 -14.15 -4.99
CA LYS A 120 -11.37 -14.43 -5.61
C LYS A 120 -10.19 -14.19 -4.67
N ILE A 121 -10.34 -13.27 -3.74
CA ILE A 121 -9.23 -12.78 -2.92
C ILE A 121 -9.42 -13.26 -1.48
N PRO A 122 -8.57 -14.16 -1.00
CA PRO A 122 -8.70 -14.68 0.36
C PRO A 122 -8.48 -13.59 1.40
N ALA A 123 -8.99 -13.83 2.60
CA ALA A 123 -8.65 -13.03 3.76
C ALA A 123 -7.16 -13.26 4.12
N ARG A 124 -6.45 -12.16 4.46
CA ARG A 124 -5.02 -12.22 4.79
C ARG A 124 -4.69 -13.17 5.94
N PHE A 125 -5.60 -13.29 6.88
CA PHE A 125 -5.39 -14.03 8.12
C PHE A 125 -6.02 -15.43 8.11
N ALA A 126 -6.51 -15.92 6.95
CA ALA A 126 -7.20 -17.21 6.86
C ALA A 126 -6.36 -18.38 7.41
N ASP A 127 -5.06 -18.37 7.13
CA ASP A 127 -4.13 -19.44 7.54
C ASP A 127 -3.23 -19.06 8.72
N PHE A 128 -3.56 -17.98 9.45
CA PHE A 128 -2.71 -17.52 10.56
C PHE A 128 -2.94 -18.37 11.81
N ASP A 129 -1.85 -18.90 12.33
CA ASP A 129 -1.76 -19.45 13.70
C ASP A 129 -1.29 -18.38 14.70
N GLU A 130 -1.21 -18.75 15.97
CA GLU A 130 -0.73 -17.86 17.03
C GLU A 130 0.68 -17.33 16.76
N SER A 131 1.59 -18.14 16.18
CA SER A 131 2.95 -17.74 15.86
C SER A 131 2.97 -16.66 14.78
N ALA A 132 2.13 -16.80 13.75
CA ALA A 132 1.99 -15.83 12.67
C ALA A 132 1.46 -14.46 13.20
N PHE A 133 0.45 -14.47 14.08
CA PHE A 133 -0.03 -13.25 14.73
C PHE A 133 1.02 -12.59 15.64
N ARG A 134 1.76 -13.37 16.42
CA ARG A 134 2.88 -12.85 17.24
C ARG A 134 3.96 -12.21 16.37
N LYS A 135 4.28 -12.83 15.23
CA LYS A 135 5.26 -12.29 14.26
C LYS A 135 4.75 -11.02 13.58
N LEU A 136 3.48 -10.95 13.23
CA LEU A 136 2.85 -9.75 12.67
C LEU A 136 2.94 -8.59 13.67
N GLY A 137 2.74 -8.86 14.96
CA GLY A 137 2.80 -7.87 16.04
C GLY A 137 1.67 -6.84 15.98
N ALA A 138 0.55 -7.15 15.33
CA ALA A 138 -0.65 -6.32 15.29
C ALA A 138 -1.77 -6.97 16.12
N ARG A 139 -2.67 -6.14 16.65
CA ARG A 139 -3.90 -6.58 17.33
C ARG A 139 -5.03 -6.60 16.31
N VAL A 140 -5.62 -7.77 16.10
CA VAL A 140 -6.75 -7.97 15.18
C VAL A 140 -7.97 -8.38 16.00
N VAL A 141 -8.97 -7.51 16.05
CA VAL A 141 -10.21 -7.74 16.82
C VAL A 141 -11.18 -8.59 15.98
N PRO A 142 -11.95 -9.51 16.55
CA PRO A 142 -12.95 -10.26 15.81
C PRO A 142 -13.86 -9.35 14.97
N GLY A 143 -14.07 -9.71 13.69
CA GLY A 143 -14.80 -8.90 12.72
C GLY A 143 -13.95 -7.92 11.92
N ALA A 144 -12.64 -7.81 12.18
CA ALA A 144 -11.74 -7.10 11.29
C ALA A 144 -11.43 -7.95 10.04
N ILE A 145 -11.64 -7.38 8.86
CA ILE A 145 -11.39 -8.04 7.58
C ILE A 145 -10.24 -7.34 6.86
N VAL A 146 -9.21 -8.11 6.54
CA VAL A 146 -8.07 -7.64 5.73
C VAL A 146 -7.93 -8.57 4.54
N ARG A 147 -7.97 -8.04 3.33
CA ARG A 147 -7.74 -8.83 2.12
C ARG A 147 -6.26 -9.09 1.91
N ARG A 148 -5.91 -10.26 1.35
CA ARG A 148 -4.55 -10.59 0.94
C ARG A 148 -3.96 -9.47 0.08
N GLY A 149 -2.66 -9.19 0.22
CA GLY A 149 -1.98 -8.10 -0.47
C GLY A 149 -2.15 -6.73 0.18
N ALA A 150 -2.78 -6.62 1.36
CA ALA A 150 -2.75 -5.42 2.18
C ALA A 150 -1.61 -5.47 3.19
N HIS A 151 -0.82 -4.40 3.32
CA HIS A 151 0.24 -4.30 4.32
C HIS A 151 -0.31 -3.79 5.65
N ILE A 152 -0.05 -4.54 6.72
CA ILE A 152 -0.35 -4.15 8.10
C ILE A 152 0.97 -4.07 8.87
N GLY A 153 1.29 -2.88 9.35
CA GLY A 153 2.51 -2.63 10.13
C GLY A 153 2.44 -3.18 11.55
N LYS A 154 3.61 -3.20 12.21
CA LYS A 154 3.72 -3.60 13.61
C LYS A 154 2.94 -2.65 14.52
N ASP A 155 2.42 -3.15 15.63
CA ASP A 155 1.66 -2.40 16.64
C ASP A 155 0.38 -1.71 16.09
N VAL A 156 -0.08 -2.12 14.89
CA VAL A 156 -1.39 -1.70 14.38
C VAL A 156 -2.50 -2.34 15.18
N VAL A 157 -3.56 -1.58 15.43
CA VAL A 157 -4.82 -2.09 16.01
C VAL A 157 -5.90 -2.02 14.95
N LEU A 158 -6.48 -3.18 14.62
CA LEU A 158 -7.64 -3.31 13.75
C LEU A 158 -8.86 -3.65 14.61
N MET A 159 -9.75 -2.69 14.81
CA MET A 159 -11.09 -2.95 15.30
C MET A 159 -11.91 -3.62 14.16
N PRO A 160 -13.18 -4.04 14.39
CA PRO A 160 -14.03 -4.49 13.27
C PRO A 160 -14.05 -3.47 12.14
N SER A 161 -13.27 -3.69 11.13
CA SER A 161 -12.95 -2.72 10.07
C SER A 161 -12.61 -3.47 8.78
N PHE A 162 -12.45 -2.75 7.67
CA PHE A 162 -12.11 -3.36 6.39
C PHE A 162 -10.86 -2.73 5.79
N VAL A 163 -9.88 -3.55 5.42
CA VAL A 163 -8.67 -3.12 4.70
C VAL A 163 -8.56 -3.89 3.39
N ASN A 164 -8.60 -3.17 2.27
CA ASN A 164 -8.62 -3.76 0.95
C ASN A 164 -7.21 -4.03 0.40
N ILE A 165 -7.13 -4.86 -0.65
CA ILE A 165 -5.90 -5.25 -1.34
C ILE A 165 -5.10 -4.02 -1.81
N GLY A 166 -3.78 -4.10 -1.75
CA GLY A 166 -2.87 -3.01 -2.13
C GLY A 166 -2.76 -1.88 -1.11
N ALA A 167 -3.64 -1.84 -0.10
CA ALA A 167 -3.60 -0.86 0.97
C ALA A 167 -2.35 -1.01 1.85
N HIS A 168 -1.89 0.12 2.39
CA HIS A 168 -0.80 0.17 3.36
C HIS A 168 -1.28 0.84 4.65
N VAL A 169 -1.14 0.15 5.77
CA VAL A 169 -1.40 0.69 7.11
C VAL A 169 -0.11 0.68 7.90
N GLY A 170 0.44 1.86 8.16
CA GLY A 170 1.73 2.05 8.84
C GLY A 170 1.69 1.66 10.32
N ALA A 171 2.87 1.39 10.88
CA ALA A 171 3.04 0.92 12.25
C ALA A 171 2.38 1.85 13.29
N GLY A 172 1.82 1.28 14.35
CA GLY A 172 1.21 2.01 15.46
C GLY A 172 -0.11 2.71 15.12
N THR A 173 -0.66 2.48 13.92
CA THR A 173 -1.94 3.08 13.48
C THR A 173 -3.11 2.27 14.02
N MET A 174 -4.18 2.98 14.41
CA MET A 174 -5.47 2.39 14.74
C MET A 174 -6.46 2.58 13.59
N VAL A 175 -7.06 1.49 13.15
CA VAL A 175 -8.23 1.47 12.25
C VAL A 175 -9.42 1.09 13.11
N ASP A 176 -10.24 2.08 13.47
CA ASP A 176 -11.32 1.93 14.46
C ASP A 176 -12.56 1.28 13.83
N THR A 177 -13.58 1.06 14.68
CA THR A 177 -14.78 0.30 14.34
C THR A 177 -15.49 0.86 13.11
N TRP A 178 -15.75 -0.02 12.13
CA TRP A 178 -16.37 0.30 10.83
C TRP A 178 -15.61 1.30 9.96
N ALA A 179 -14.36 1.62 10.28
CA ALA A 179 -13.51 2.36 9.36
C ALA A 179 -13.07 1.47 8.19
N THR A 180 -12.82 2.08 7.04
CA THR A 180 -12.39 1.40 5.83
C THR A 180 -11.09 2.00 5.28
N VAL A 181 -10.22 1.13 4.75
CA VAL A 181 -9.05 1.52 3.98
C VAL A 181 -9.18 0.89 2.60
N GLY A 182 -9.47 1.70 1.61
CA GLY A 182 -9.75 1.28 0.24
C GLY A 182 -8.53 0.72 -0.49
N SER A 183 -8.77 0.14 -1.67
CA SER A 183 -7.70 -0.47 -2.48
C SER A 183 -6.58 0.51 -2.76
N CYS A 184 -5.35 0.10 -2.51
CA CYS A 184 -4.16 0.91 -2.76
C CYS A 184 -4.01 2.18 -1.91
N ALA A 185 -4.95 2.50 -1.01
CA ALA A 185 -4.83 3.64 -0.12
C ALA A 185 -3.60 3.51 0.80
N GLN A 186 -2.97 4.63 1.11
CA GLN A 186 -1.73 4.67 1.88
C GLN A 186 -1.95 5.43 3.19
N VAL A 187 -1.96 4.72 4.29
CA VAL A 187 -2.06 5.30 5.65
C VAL A 187 -0.70 5.18 6.32
N GLY A 188 -0.20 6.29 6.81
CA GLY A 188 1.09 6.41 7.50
C GLY A 188 1.11 5.76 8.89
N LYS A 189 2.16 6.06 9.63
CA LYS A 189 2.39 5.55 10.99
C LYS A 189 1.65 6.40 12.02
N HIS A 190 1.29 5.76 13.14
CA HIS A 190 0.71 6.44 14.31
C HIS A 190 -0.51 7.30 13.98
N CYS A 191 -1.27 6.89 12.96
CA CYS A 191 -2.54 7.51 12.62
C CYS A 191 -3.68 6.93 13.46
N HIS A 192 -4.78 7.66 13.53
CA HIS A 192 -6.03 7.18 14.08
C HIS A 192 -7.14 7.43 13.06
N LEU A 193 -7.67 6.37 12.48
CA LEU A 193 -8.88 6.42 11.66
C LEU A 193 -10.06 6.11 12.59
N SER A 194 -10.84 7.14 12.95
CA SER A 194 -11.93 6.99 13.92
C SER A 194 -13.11 6.20 13.36
N GLY A 195 -14.06 5.86 14.21
CA GLY A 195 -15.18 4.99 13.86
C GLY A 195 -15.94 5.42 12.62
N GLY A 196 -16.04 4.51 11.65
CA GLY A 196 -16.70 4.72 10.37
C GLY A 196 -16.04 5.75 9.46
N ALA A 197 -14.77 6.11 9.68
CA ALA A 197 -14.02 6.92 8.73
C ALA A 197 -13.72 6.10 7.47
N GLY A 198 -13.85 6.71 6.29
CA GLY A 198 -13.55 6.09 5.01
C GLY A 198 -12.32 6.68 4.36
N ILE A 199 -11.34 5.82 4.05
CA ILE A 199 -10.21 6.17 3.20
C ILE A 199 -10.43 5.50 1.86
N GLY A 200 -10.74 6.30 0.83
CA GLY A 200 -11.14 5.81 -0.48
C GLY A 200 -10.01 5.09 -1.21
N GLY A 201 -10.39 4.07 -1.96
CA GLY A 201 -9.47 3.36 -2.83
C GLY A 201 -9.35 4.02 -4.20
N VAL A 202 -8.15 4.05 -4.76
CA VAL A 202 -7.89 4.47 -6.14
C VAL A 202 -7.04 3.41 -6.83
N LEU A 203 -7.68 2.30 -7.22
CA LEU A 203 -7.05 1.25 -8.02
C LEU A 203 -7.01 1.66 -9.49
N GLU A 204 -8.10 2.19 -10.01
CA GLU A 204 -8.24 2.71 -11.36
C GLU A 204 -8.69 4.19 -11.32
N PRO A 205 -8.19 5.03 -12.25
CA PRO A 205 -7.20 4.72 -13.28
C PRO A 205 -5.80 4.52 -12.69
N LEU A 206 -4.94 3.75 -13.41
CA LEU A 206 -3.62 3.32 -12.92
C LEU A 206 -2.70 4.47 -12.52
N GLN A 207 -2.69 5.54 -13.31
CA GLN A 207 -1.84 6.73 -13.12
C GLN A 207 -2.31 7.61 -11.96
N ALA A 208 -3.56 7.49 -11.51
CA ALA A 208 -4.07 8.34 -10.44
C ALA A 208 -3.35 8.07 -9.11
N THR A 209 -3.02 9.12 -8.39
CA THR A 209 -2.47 9.03 -7.05
C THR A 209 -3.48 8.33 -6.13
N PRO A 210 -3.09 7.32 -5.35
CA PRO A 210 -3.97 6.75 -4.34
C PRO A 210 -4.24 7.79 -3.24
N THR A 211 -5.32 7.58 -2.49
CA THR A 211 -5.59 8.38 -1.31
C THR A 211 -4.48 8.16 -0.27
N ILE A 212 -3.95 9.25 0.28
CA ILE A 212 -2.79 9.23 1.18
C ILE A 212 -3.13 9.98 2.46
N VAL A 213 -2.93 9.32 3.58
CA VAL A 213 -2.94 9.91 4.92
C VAL A 213 -1.52 9.74 5.47
N GLU A 214 -0.79 10.84 5.63
CA GLU A 214 0.58 10.80 6.11
C GLU A 214 0.66 10.49 7.61
N ASP A 215 1.87 10.39 8.15
CA ASP A 215 2.13 9.98 9.54
C ASP A 215 1.46 10.91 10.57
N HIS A 216 1.06 10.34 11.72
CA HIS A 216 0.53 11.06 12.89
C HIS A 216 -0.78 11.83 12.65
N CYS A 217 -1.54 11.48 11.63
CA CYS A 217 -2.84 12.09 11.37
C CYS A 217 -3.95 11.50 12.23
N PHE A 218 -4.94 12.32 12.52
CA PHE A 218 -6.21 11.92 13.12
C PHE A 218 -7.33 12.19 12.11
N ILE A 219 -8.08 11.17 11.76
CA ILE A 219 -9.26 11.27 10.87
C ILE A 219 -10.50 11.04 11.72
N GLY A 220 -11.30 12.07 11.89
CA GLY A 220 -12.49 12.08 12.73
C GLY A 220 -13.58 11.11 12.24
N ALA A 221 -14.45 10.71 13.16
CA ALA A 221 -15.50 9.74 12.89
C ALA A 221 -16.39 10.17 11.71
N ARG A 222 -16.76 9.21 10.84
CA ARG A 222 -17.62 9.43 9.65
C ARG A 222 -17.09 10.47 8.67
N SER A 223 -15.78 10.74 8.68
CA SER A 223 -15.13 11.53 7.64
C SER A 223 -14.73 10.65 6.47
N GLU A 224 -14.72 11.23 5.27
CA GLU A 224 -14.28 10.57 4.04
C GLU A 224 -13.07 11.32 3.45
N VAL A 225 -12.01 10.60 3.13
CA VAL A 225 -10.85 11.10 2.38
C VAL A 225 -10.70 10.20 1.17
N VAL A 226 -11.05 10.73 -0.01
CA VAL A 226 -11.22 9.93 -1.21
C VAL A 226 -10.52 10.56 -2.43
N GLU A 227 -10.60 9.88 -3.58
CA GLU A 227 -10.17 10.41 -4.89
C GLU A 227 -8.70 10.84 -4.96
N GLY A 228 -7.82 10.21 -4.17
CA GLY A 228 -6.40 10.54 -4.20
C GLY A 228 -6.01 11.81 -3.45
N VAL A 229 -6.87 12.32 -2.58
CA VAL A 229 -6.53 13.43 -1.69
C VAL A 229 -5.37 13.04 -0.77
N VAL A 230 -4.45 13.98 -0.57
CA VAL A 230 -3.31 13.82 0.34
C VAL A 230 -3.59 14.62 1.62
N VAL A 231 -3.58 13.94 2.77
CA VAL A 231 -3.63 14.58 4.09
C VAL A 231 -2.23 14.61 4.66
N GLY A 232 -1.65 15.80 4.75
CA GLY A 232 -0.29 16.03 5.24
C GLY A 232 -0.14 15.65 6.71
N HIS A 233 1.05 15.21 7.09
CA HIS A 233 1.37 14.65 8.40
C HIS A 233 0.94 15.54 9.57
N HIS A 234 0.63 14.93 10.71
CA HIS A 234 0.19 15.59 11.95
C HIS A 234 -1.12 16.38 11.83
N SER A 235 -1.86 16.25 10.73
CA SER A 235 -3.15 16.92 10.57
C SER A 235 -4.25 16.26 11.39
N VAL A 236 -5.22 17.05 11.76
CA VAL A 236 -6.44 16.65 12.47
C VAL A 236 -7.63 16.99 11.60
N ILE A 237 -8.30 15.98 11.11
CA ILE A 237 -9.57 16.10 10.41
C ILE A 237 -10.69 15.89 11.42
N GLY A 238 -11.57 16.86 11.60
CA GLY A 238 -12.73 16.76 12.47
C GLY A 238 -13.72 15.70 11.99
N MET A 239 -14.69 15.36 12.82
CA MET A 239 -15.73 14.41 12.42
C MET A 239 -16.60 14.98 11.28
N GLY A 240 -17.08 14.11 10.38
CA GLY A 240 -17.98 14.49 9.29
C GLY A 240 -17.38 15.45 8.26
N VAL A 241 -16.08 15.36 8.02
CA VAL A 241 -15.39 16.13 6.96
C VAL A 241 -15.23 15.25 5.73
N PHE A 242 -15.68 15.74 4.58
CA PHE A 242 -15.61 15.03 3.29
C PHE A 242 -14.59 15.69 2.36
N LEU A 243 -13.54 14.96 1.99
CA LEU A 243 -12.43 15.42 1.17
C LEU A 243 -12.33 14.58 -0.11
N GLY A 244 -12.76 15.14 -1.23
CA GLY A 244 -12.53 14.63 -2.58
C GLY A 244 -11.74 15.65 -3.41
N GLN A 245 -11.41 15.31 -4.65
CA GLN A 245 -10.62 16.18 -5.53
C GLN A 245 -11.33 17.51 -5.85
N SER A 246 -12.65 17.53 -5.85
CA SER A 246 -13.47 18.73 -6.09
C SER A 246 -13.86 19.48 -4.82
N THR A 247 -13.52 18.95 -3.64
CA THR A 247 -13.84 19.61 -2.37
C THR A 247 -12.99 20.87 -2.20
N ARG A 248 -13.66 22.01 -2.01
CA ARG A 248 -12.99 23.26 -1.67
C ARG A 248 -12.41 23.16 -0.26
N ILE A 249 -11.11 23.42 -0.13
CA ILE A 249 -10.39 23.46 1.15
C ILE A 249 -10.08 24.94 1.41
N TYR A 250 -10.88 25.58 2.28
CA TYR A 250 -10.76 27.00 2.61
C TYR A 250 -9.84 27.21 3.81
N ASN A 251 -8.79 27.97 3.63
CA ASN A 251 -7.93 28.38 4.74
C ASN A 251 -8.47 29.67 5.38
N ARG A 252 -8.98 29.56 6.60
CA ARG A 252 -9.58 30.70 7.33
C ARG A 252 -8.60 31.84 7.59
N ALA A 253 -7.31 31.53 7.74
CA ALA A 253 -6.30 32.54 8.06
C ALA A 253 -5.87 33.35 6.84
N THR A 254 -5.86 32.77 5.65
CA THR A 254 -5.39 33.42 4.41
C THR A 254 -6.52 33.78 3.45
N GLY A 255 -7.70 33.19 3.62
CA GLY A 255 -8.82 33.32 2.66
C GLY A 255 -8.61 32.48 1.37
N GLU A 256 -7.55 31.72 1.27
CA GLU A 256 -7.23 30.93 0.08
C GLU A 256 -8.09 29.65 0.01
N VAL A 257 -8.48 29.27 -1.21
CA VAL A 257 -9.15 28.00 -1.51
C VAL A 257 -8.22 27.11 -2.31
N THR A 258 -7.95 25.92 -1.79
CA THR A 258 -7.15 24.89 -2.44
C THR A 258 -7.95 23.61 -2.64
N TYR A 259 -7.38 22.61 -3.36
CA TYR A 259 -8.00 21.34 -3.68
C TYR A 259 -6.99 20.20 -3.57
N GLY A 260 -7.48 18.98 -3.36
CA GLY A 260 -6.72 17.74 -3.48
C GLY A 260 -5.68 17.48 -2.39
N ALA A 261 -5.33 18.47 -1.57
CA ALA A 261 -4.36 18.27 -0.50
C ALA A 261 -4.66 19.14 0.73
N VAL A 262 -4.51 18.54 1.91
CA VAL A 262 -4.51 19.23 3.21
C VAL A 262 -3.06 19.41 3.64
N PRO A 263 -2.57 20.64 3.84
CA PRO A 263 -1.20 20.90 4.30
C PRO A 263 -0.92 20.25 5.67
N PRO A 264 0.34 19.87 5.94
CA PRO A 264 0.72 19.32 7.25
C PRO A 264 0.31 20.20 8.43
N TYR A 265 0.07 19.59 9.59
CA TYR A 265 -0.32 20.25 10.84
C TYR A 265 -1.63 21.03 10.81
N SER A 266 -2.47 20.81 9.80
CA SER A 266 -3.77 21.46 9.67
C SER A 266 -4.81 20.89 10.63
N VAL A 267 -5.66 21.74 11.17
CA VAL A 267 -6.91 21.35 11.84
C VAL A 267 -8.06 21.75 10.93
N VAL A 268 -8.80 20.75 10.48
CA VAL A 268 -9.82 20.87 9.44
C VAL A 268 -11.18 20.48 9.99
N VAL A 269 -12.19 21.28 9.72
CA VAL A 269 -13.59 21.00 10.07
C VAL A 269 -14.50 21.19 8.85
N SER A 270 -15.72 20.65 8.94
CA SER A 270 -16.76 20.93 7.95
C SER A 270 -17.21 22.38 8.01
N GLY A 271 -17.51 22.97 6.87
CA GLY A 271 -18.00 24.32 6.73
C GLY A 271 -18.80 24.55 5.45
N GLN A 272 -19.12 25.79 5.20
CA GLN A 272 -19.84 26.21 4.00
C GLN A 272 -19.23 27.49 3.44
N LEU A 273 -19.18 27.61 2.13
CA LEU A 273 -18.83 28.84 1.43
C LEU A 273 -20.05 29.34 0.65
N PRO A 274 -20.48 30.59 0.89
CA PRO A 274 -21.60 31.17 0.16
C PRO A 274 -21.27 31.39 -1.32
N ALA A 275 -22.28 31.32 -2.16
CA ALA A 275 -22.19 31.80 -3.54
C ALA A 275 -22.02 33.29 -3.56
N ALA A 276 -21.40 33.85 -4.62
CA ALA A 276 -21.13 35.29 -4.74
C ALA A 276 -22.40 36.12 -4.74
N ASP A 277 -23.50 35.57 -5.20
CA ASP A 277 -24.84 36.23 -5.23
C ASP A 277 -25.65 35.99 -3.94
N GLY A 278 -25.10 35.26 -2.96
CA GLY A 278 -25.77 34.93 -1.70
C GLY A 278 -26.95 33.95 -1.82
N SER A 279 -27.21 33.39 -3.02
CA SER A 279 -28.39 32.52 -3.28
C SER A 279 -28.34 31.19 -2.53
N HIS A 280 -27.16 30.66 -2.27
CA HIS A 280 -26.94 29.38 -1.59
C HIS A 280 -25.54 29.30 -0.97
N SER A 281 -25.31 28.25 -0.21
CA SER A 281 -23.97 27.90 0.28
C SER A 281 -23.65 26.45 -0.09
N LEU A 282 -22.41 26.20 -0.47
CA LEU A 282 -21.93 24.87 -0.76
C LEU A 282 -20.95 24.41 0.32
N TYR A 283 -20.97 23.11 0.57
CA TYR A 283 -20.03 22.45 1.47
C TYR A 283 -18.58 22.80 1.12
N CYS A 284 -17.76 22.96 2.13
CA CYS A 284 -16.31 23.04 2.04
C CYS A 284 -15.66 22.43 3.29
N ALA A 285 -14.40 22.03 3.16
CA ALA A 285 -13.54 21.78 4.31
C ALA A 285 -12.84 23.08 4.70
N VAL A 286 -12.78 23.38 6.00
CA VAL A 286 -12.18 24.62 6.50
C VAL A 286 -10.95 24.30 7.32
N ILE A 287 -9.79 24.77 6.89
CA ILE A 287 -8.59 24.80 7.73
C ILE A 287 -8.80 25.97 8.71
N VAL A 288 -9.12 25.65 9.96
CA VAL A 288 -9.40 26.62 11.01
C VAL A 288 -8.14 27.13 11.69
N LYS A 289 -7.08 26.31 11.67
CA LYS A 289 -5.72 26.67 12.09
C LYS A 289 -4.70 25.67 11.54
N GLN A 290 -3.47 26.12 11.42
CA GLN A 290 -2.29 25.26 11.34
C GLN A 290 -1.49 25.46 12.63
N VAL A 291 -1.05 24.36 13.22
CA VAL A 291 -0.26 24.36 14.44
C VAL A 291 1.18 24.03 14.12
N ASP A 292 2.13 24.54 14.88
CA ASP A 292 3.51 24.11 14.77
C ASP A 292 3.75 22.76 15.47
N ALA A 293 4.90 22.13 15.20
CA ALA A 293 5.27 20.84 15.77
C ALA A 293 5.29 20.87 17.32
N ARG A 294 5.65 22.00 17.94
CA ARG A 294 5.73 22.15 19.40
C ARG A 294 4.33 22.18 20.00
N THR A 295 3.42 22.91 19.40
CA THR A 295 2.02 22.99 19.80
C THR A 295 1.34 21.65 19.65
N ARG A 296 1.56 20.95 18.51
CA ARG A 296 0.99 19.63 18.24
C ARG A 296 1.44 18.57 19.26
N ALA A 297 2.70 18.60 19.67
CA ALA A 297 3.24 17.67 20.66
C ALA A 297 2.66 17.86 22.09
N LYS A 298 2.16 19.07 22.41
CA LYS A 298 1.67 19.42 23.76
C LYS A 298 0.14 19.43 23.86
N THR A 299 -0.59 19.43 22.73
CA THR A 299 -2.03 19.64 22.68
C THR A 299 -2.72 18.36 22.27
N SER A 300 -3.72 17.93 23.06
CA SER A 300 -4.53 16.78 22.68
C SER A 300 -5.40 17.11 21.45
N VAL A 301 -5.82 16.06 20.72
CA VAL A 301 -6.73 16.21 19.56
C VAL A 301 -8.02 16.93 19.98
N ASN A 302 -8.56 16.59 21.14
CA ASN A 302 -9.79 17.22 21.66
C ASN A 302 -9.61 18.71 21.94
N ASP A 303 -8.46 19.13 22.47
CA ASP A 303 -8.17 20.55 22.73
C ASP A 303 -7.99 21.31 21.41
N LEU A 304 -7.37 20.67 20.40
CA LEU A 304 -7.28 21.25 19.06
C LEU A 304 -8.66 21.49 18.44
N LEU A 305 -9.60 20.59 18.65
CA LEU A 305 -10.97 20.72 18.15
C LEU A 305 -11.86 21.66 18.98
N ARG A 306 -11.65 21.74 20.30
CA ARG A 306 -12.44 22.63 21.20
C ARG A 306 -12.13 24.12 21.01
N GLY A 307 -10.92 24.49 20.69
CA GLY A 307 -10.50 25.89 20.50
C GLY A 307 -11.06 26.58 19.24
N LEU A 308 -12.14 26.05 18.66
CA LEU A 308 -12.72 26.55 17.40
C LEU A 308 -13.86 27.56 17.59
N ALA A 309 -14.40 27.68 18.81
CA ALA A 309 -15.58 28.49 19.12
C ALA A 309 -15.30 29.98 19.44
N GLN A 310 -14.04 30.44 19.23
CA GLN A 310 -13.66 31.83 19.46
C GLN A 310 -13.27 32.55 18.17
#